data_9af7b3125796cd690945b6a69d4d2e52
#
_entry.id   9af7b3125796cd690945b6a69d4d2e52
#
_cell.length_a   1.000
_cell.length_b   1.000
_cell.length_c   1.000
_cell.angle_alpha   90.00
_cell.angle_beta   90.00
_cell.angle_gamma   90.00
#
_symmetry.space_group_name_H-M   'P 1'
#
loop_
_entity.id
_entity.type
_entity.pdbx_description
1 polymer ?
#
loop_
_entity_poly.entity_id
_entity_poly.type
_entity_poly.pdbx_seq_one_letter_code
_entity_poly.pdbx_strand_id
1 'polypeptide(L)' 'MSQSERPLSEVRFLTVAEVAEVMRVSKMTVYRLVHGGELPALRVGRSFRVDERVVHDYLGKAFIETA' A
#
# COMPACT_ATOMS: atom_id res chain seq x y z
N MET A 1 8.12 -7.38 16.18
CA MET A 1 8.57 -7.91 15.57
C MET A 1 7.91 -8.74 14.77
N SER A 2 7.09 -8.97 14.82
CA SER A 2 6.38 -9.81 14.14
C SER A 2 6.31 -9.75 12.73
N GLN A 3 6.39 -8.64 12.07
CA GLN A 3 6.30 -8.67 10.69
C GLN A 3 7.44 -9.21 10.07
N SER A 4 8.58 -9.11 10.67
CA SER A 4 9.77 -9.63 10.05
C SER A 4 9.81 -11.12 10.03
N GLU A 5 8.88 -11.76 10.67
CA GLU A 5 8.87 -13.19 10.65
C GLU A 5 8.30 -13.77 9.39
N ARG A 6 7.62 -12.97 8.59
CA ARG A 6 7.09 -13.47 7.34
C ARG A 6 8.15 -13.44 6.28
N PRO A 7 8.41 -14.54 5.58
CA PRO A 7 9.38 -14.53 4.49
C PRO A 7 8.93 -13.60 3.39
N LEU A 8 9.89 -12.98 2.73
CA LEU A 8 9.56 -12.10 1.63
C LEU A 8 8.77 -12.82 0.54
N SER A 9 8.99 -14.10 0.39
CA SER A 9 8.27 -14.83 -0.65
C SER A 9 6.78 -14.90 -0.37
N GLU A 10 6.37 -14.66 0.87
CA GLU A 10 4.97 -14.70 1.20
C GLU A 10 4.36 -13.31 1.23
N VAL A 11 5.15 -12.28 1.01
CA VAL A 11 4.65 -10.93 1.02
C VAL A 11 4.20 -10.61 -0.40
N ARG A 12 3.00 -10.12 -0.53
CA ARG A 12 2.49 -9.76 -1.82
C ARG A 12 2.68 -8.27 -2.03
N PHE A 13 3.29 -7.91 -3.15
CA PHE A 13 3.47 -6.51 -3.49
C PHE A 13 2.49 -6.15 -4.60
N LEU A 14 1.84 -5.03 -4.43
CA LEU A 14 0.84 -4.57 -5.38
C LEU A 14 1.37 -3.44 -6.22
N THR A 15 0.96 -3.38 -7.46
CA THR A 15 1.30 -2.24 -8.32
C THR A 15 0.38 -1.08 -7.95
N VAL A 16 0.72 0.11 -8.43
CA VAL A 16 -0.11 1.28 -8.18
C VAL A 16 -1.53 1.04 -8.71
N ALA A 17 -1.65 0.40 -9.87
CA ALA A 17 -2.96 0.13 -10.43
C ALA A 17 -3.76 -0.81 -9.53
N GLU A 18 -3.10 -1.81 -8.99
CA GLU A 18 -3.77 -2.75 -8.11
C GLU A 18 -4.18 -2.09 -6.81
N VAL A 19 -3.33 -1.23 -6.27
CA VAL A 19 -3.66 -0.49 -5.05
C VAL A 19 -4.87 0.39 -5.31
N ALA A 20 -4.89 1.06 -6.45
CA ALA A 20 -6.00 1.94 -6.79
C ALA A 20 -7.30 1.16 -6.84
N GLU A 21 -7.26 -0.04 -7.39
CA GLU A 21 -8.44 -0.87 -7.45
C GLU A 21 -8.90 -1.31 -6.09
N VAL A 22 -7.98 -1.75 -5.25
CA VAL A 22 -8.33 -2.21 -3.91
C VAL A 22 -8.92 -1.07 -3.09
N MET A 23 -8.34 0.11 -3.22
CA MET A 23 -8.78 1.25 -2.42
C MET A 23 -9.93 2.00 -3.07
N ARG A 24 -10.25 1.64 -4.31
CA ARG A 24 -11.33 2.28 -5.05
C ARG A 24 -11.07 3.76 -5.26
N VAL A 25 -9.85 4.09 -5.60
CA VAL A 25 -9.47 5.47 -5.90
C VAL A 25 -8.71 5.50 -7.22
N SER A 26 -8.38 6.68 -7.70
CA SER A 26 -7.63 6.79 -8.93
C SER A 26 -6.16 6.53 -8.65
N LYS A 27 -5.40 6.22 -9.72
CA LYS A 27 -3.98 6.03 -9.59
C LYS A 27 -3.31 7.31 -9.10
N MET A 28 -3.80 8.44 -9.53
CA MET A 28 -3.26 9.72 -9.10
C MET A 28 -3.32 9.85 -7.59
N THR A 29 -4.44 9.43 -7.00
CA THR A 29 -4.58 9.48 -5.55
C THR A 29 -3.55 8.59 -4.88
N VAL A 30 -3.31 7.40 -5.44
CA VAL A 30 -2.31 6.49 -4.88
C VAL A 30 -0.93 7.16 -4.94
N TYR A 31 -0.58 7.79 -6.07
CA TYR A 31 0.69 8.47 -6.19
C TYR A 31 0.83 9.57 -5.15
N ARG A 32 -0.23 10.30 -4.89
CA ARG A 32 -0.18 11.34 -3.88
C ARG A 32 0.08 10.77 -2.51
N LEU A 33 -0.54 9.65 -2.18
CA LEU A 33 -0.35 9.02 -0.89
C LEU A 33 1.07 8.51 -0.74
N VAL A 34 1.63 7.97 -1.80
CA VAL A 34 3.00 7.48 -1.78
C VAL A 34 3.97 8.64 -1.62
N HIS A 35 3.80 9.69 -2.42
CA HIS A 35 4.71 10.82 -2.35
C HIS A 35 4.57 11.58 -1.04
N GLY A 36 3.41 11.59 -0.46
CA GLY A 36 3.18 12.26 0.81
C GLY A 36 3.63 11.47 2.02
N GLY A 37 4.08 10.24 1.80
CA GLY A 37 4.56 9.43 2.90
C GLY A 37 3.48 8.71 3.68
N GLU A 38 2.24 8.81 3.26
CA GLU A 38 1.17 8.14 3.96
C GLU A 38 1.08 6.68 3.60
N LEU A 39 1.58 6.32 2.44
CA LEU A 39 1.57 4.94 1.99
C LEU A 39 2.99 4.56 1.63
N PRO A 40 3.71 3.90 2.52
CA PRO A 40 5.09 3.50 2.23
C PRO A 40 5.12 2.58 1.03
N ALA A 41 6.05 2.82 0.14
CA ALA A 41 6.16 2.04 -1.09
C ALA A 41 7.60 1.81 -1.43
N LEU A 42 7.84 0.73 -2.15
CA LEU A 42 9.16 0.37 -2.62
C LEU A 42 9.28 0.80 -4.08
N ARG A 43 10.33 1.49 -4.42
CA ARG A 43 10.52 1.89 -5.79
C ARG A 43 11.27 0.82 -6.55
N VAL A 44 10.69 0.38 -7.66
CA VAL A 44 11.31 -0.65 -8.49
C VAL A 44 11.38 -0.07 -9.89
N GLY A 45 12.56 0.35 -10.30
CA GLY A 45 12.73 1.00 -11.58
C GLY A 45 11.91 2.28 -11.61
N ARG A 46 10.97 2.37 -12.51
CA ARG A 46 10.14 3.55 -12.65
C ARG A 46 8.79 3.35 -11.98
N SER A 47 8.60 2.22 -11.34
CA SER A 47 7.31 1.92 -10.75
C SER A 47 7.42 1.88 -9.24
N PHE A 48 6.27 1.79 -8.60
CA PHE A 48 6.22 1.60 -7.17
C PHE A 48 5.53 0.28 -6.88
N ARG A 49 5.91 -0.33 -5.78
CA ARG A 49 5.25 -1.54 -5.29
C ARG A 49 4.88 -1.29 -3.84
N VAL A 50 3.69 -1.67 -3.46
CA VAL A 50 3.21 -1.44 -2.11
C VAL A 50 2.89 -2.79 -1.48
N ASP A 51 3.40 -3.01 -0.29
CA ASP A 51 3.11 -4.23 0.44
C ASP A 51 1.61 -4.29 0.71
N GLU A 52 1.00 -5.41 0.40
CA GLU A 52 -0.44 -5.58 0.58
C GLU A 52 -0.85 -5.27 2.02
N ARG A 53 -0.02 -5.63 2.98
CA ARG A 53 -0.33 -5.38 4.38
C ARG A 53 -0.41 -3.89 4.70
N VAL A 54 0.42 -3.10 4.03
CA VAL A 54 0.41 -1.65 4.22
C VAL A 54 -0.92 -1.09 3.74
N VAL A 55 -1.42 -1.59 2.63
CA VAL A 55 -2.69 -1.14 2.09
C VAL A 55 -3.82 -1.49 3.04
N HIS A 56 -3.80 -2.72 3.56
CA HIS A 56 -4.83 -3.15 4.48
C HIS A 56 -4.81 -2.33 5.77
N ASP A 57 -3.62 -2.03 6.27
CA ASP A 57 -3.49 -1.23 7.48
C ASP A 57 -4.04 0.18 7.25
N TYR A 58 -3.73 0.75 6.10
CA TYR A 58 -4.20 2.09 5.79
C TYR A 58 -5.71 2.13 5.71
N LEU A 59 -6.30 1.14 5.05
CA LEU A 59 -7.74 1.07 4.93
C LEU A 59 -8.41 0.83 6.28
N GLY A 60 -7.78 0.03 7.11
CA GLY A 60 -8.29 -0.24 8.43
C GLY A 60 -8.34 1.02 9.28
N LYS A 61 -7.30 1.84 9.20
CA LYS A 61 -7.28 3.08 9.93
C LYS A 61 -8.35 4.02 9.43
N ALA A 62 -8.52 4.11 8.13
CA ALA A 62 -9.51 4.99 7.55
C ALA A 62 -10.90 4.57 7.99
N PHE A 63 -11.17 3.28 8.04
CA PHE A 63 -12.43 2.77 8.47
C PHE A 63 -12.71 3.16 9.92
N ILE A 64 -11.73 2.98 10.78
CA ILE A 64 -11.88 3.29 12.19
C ILE A 64 -12.14 4.77 12.39
N GLU A 65 -11.44 5.60 11.64
CA GLU A 65 -11.60 7.03 11.78
C GLU A 65 -12.94 7.54 11.32
N THR A 66 -13.54 6.86 10.36
CA THR A 66 -14.83 7.31 9.90
C THR A 66 -15.95 6.74 10.73
N ALA A 67 -15.69 5.71 11.45
CA ALA A 67 -16.71 5.15 12.31
C ALA A 67 -16.83 5.94 13.57
#